data_1a5ceeb2b68bd161de838aa54b5fc615
#
_entry.id   1a5ceeb2b68bd161de838aa54b5fc615
#
_cell.length_a   1.000
_cell.length_b   1.000
_cell.length_c   1.000
_cell.angle_alpha   90.00
_cell.angle_beta   90.00
_cell.angle_gamma   90.00
#
_symmetry.space_group_name_H-M   'P 1'
#
loop_
_entity.id
_entity.type
_entity.pdbx_description
1 polymer ?
#
loop_
_entity_poly.entity_id
_entity_poly.type
_entity_poly.pdbx_seq_one_letter_code
_entity_poly.pdbx_strand_id
1 'polypeptide(L)'
;SNKIELVTLTEGLLENNKGVHLKNRKISLDYLTKKDFESIEISKKMNIANYALSFTNSHRDILKFNQILKNEGKIFKIETYNSIKNLDKIIKNGNQFLIDRGDLSKEVKIEKIPTFQRKIASWVEIWLNRI
;
A
#
# COMPACT_ATOMS: atom_id res chain seq x y z
N SER A 1 8.27 -20.72 -23.33
CA SER A 1 6.85 -20.94 -23.00
C SER A 1 6.48 -20.01 -21.85
N ASN A 2 5.54 -19.10 -22.09
CA ASN A 2 5.04 -18.15 -21.06
C ASN A 2 3.79 -18.72 -20.33
N LYS A 3 3.80 -20.02 -20.04
CA LYS A 3 2.70 -20.67 -19.33
C LYS A 3 3.12 -20.97 -17.90
N ILE A 4 2.22 -20.71 -16.96
CA ILE A 4 2.33 -21.11 -15.56
C ILE A 4 1.29 -22.18 -15.34
N GLU A 5 1.72 -23.36 -14.92
CA GLU A 5 0.82 -24.44 -14.51
C GLU A 5 0.59 -24.35 -13.00
N LEU A 6 -0.68 -24.41 -12.59
CA LEU A 6 -1.10 -24.33 -11.21
C LEU A 6 -1.92 -25.56 -10.84
N VAL A 7 -1.71 -26.07 -9.64
CA VAL A 7 -2.53 -27.13 -9.05
C VAL A 7 -3.38 -26.53 -7.94
N THR A 8 -4.69 -26.70 -8.01
CA THR A 8 -5.61 -26.27 -6.96
C THR A 8 -5.49 -27.20 -5.75
N LEU A 9 -5.36 -26.64 -4.56
CA LEU A 9 -5.26 -27.37 -3.30
C LEU A 9 -6.60 -27.45 -2.56
N THR A 10 -7.54 -26.58 -2.89
CA THR A 10 -8.86 -26.51 -2.27
C THR A 10 -9.92 -26.31 -3.35
N GLU A 11 -11.12 -26.75 -3.07
CA GLU A 11 -12.27 -26.45 -3.92
C GLU A 11 -12.66 -24.98 -3.81
N GLY A 12 -13.23 -24.44 -4.88
CA GLY A 12 -13.70 -23.05 -4.91
C GLY A 12 -13.94 -22.55 -6.32
N LEU A 13 -14.62 -21.41 -6.41
CA LEU A 13 -14.85 -20.70 -7.68
C LEU A 13 -13.73 -19.69 -7.92
N LEU A 14 -13.01 -19.86 -9.02
CA LEU A 14 -12.02 -18.91 -9.48
C LEU A 14 -12.61 -18.02 -10.57
N GLU A 15 -12.82 -16.77 -10.24
CA GLU A 15 -13.36 -15.75 -11.14
C GLU A 15 -12.25 -14.90 -11.77
N ASN A 16 -12.59 -14.17 -12.84
CA ASN A 16 -11.69 -13.22 -13.46
C ASN A 16 -11.36 -12.04 -12.53
N ASN A 17 -10.19 -11.43 -12.74
CA ASN A 17 -9.72 -10.24 -12.01
C ASN A 17 -9.53 -10.44 -10.49
N LYS A 18 -9.30 -11.65 -10.04
CA LYS A 18 -8.93 -11.92 -8.64
C LYS A 18 -7.46 -11.64 -8.39
N GLY A 19 -7.16 -11.04 -7.24
CA GLY A 19 -5.80 -10.80 -6.80
C GLY A 19 -5.06 -12.11 -6.52
N VAL A 20 -3.80 -12.16 -6.92
CA VAL A 20 -2.90 -13.31 -6.66
C VAL A 20 -1.90 -12.91 -5.57
N HIS A 21 -1.81 -13.71 -4.51
CA HIS A 21 -0.82 -13.56 -3.46
C HIS A 21 0.19 -14.71 -3.52
N LEU A 22 1.49 -14.37 -3.63
CA LEU A 22 2.57 -15.36 -3.67
C LEU A 22 3.25 -15.45 -2.31
N LYS A 23 3.13 -16.60 -1.67
CA LYS A 23 3.83 -16.88 -0.40
C LYS A 23 5.29 -17.26 -0.67
N ASN A 24 6.18 -16.82 0.23
CA ASN A 24 7.61 -17.17 0.23
C ASN A 24 8.38 -16.80 -1.06
N ARG A 25 7.88 -15.85 -1.84
CA ARG A 25 8.54 -15.32 -3.03
C ARG A 25 8.61 -13.79 -2.93
N LYS A 26 9.80 -13.25 -3.16
CA LYS A 26 9.97 -11.80 -3.35
C LYS A 26 9.80 -11.49 -4.82
N ILE A 27 8.78 -10.71 -5.15
CA ILE A 27 8.62 -10.13 -6.48
C ILE A 27 8.92 -8.64 -6.34
N SER A 28 9.84 -8.15 -7.14
CA SER A 28 10.06 -6.71 -7.27
C SER A 28 9.07 -6.19 -8.29
N LEU A 29 8.11 -5.42 -7.83
CA LEU A 29 7.19 -4.70 -8.69
C LEU A 29 7.52 -3.21 -8.61
N ASP A 30 7.29 -2.52 -9.71
CA ASP A 30 7.34 -1.06 -9.70
C ASP A 30 6.24 -0.53 -8.78
N TYR A 31 6.53 0.57 -8.06
CA TYR A 31 5.58 1.17 -7.13
C TYR A 31 4.35 1.75 -7.84
N LEU A 32 4.47 2.11 -9.13
CA LEU A 32 3.39 2.49 -10.04
C LEU A 32 3.62 1.84 -11.40
N THR A 33 2.54 1.40 -12.01
CA THR A 33 2.53 0.88 -13.38
C THR A 33 2.34 2.02 -14.40
N LYS A 34 2.55 1.73 -15.69
CA LYS A 34 2.24 2.69 -16.76
C LYS A 34 0.77 3.16 -16.70
N LYS A 35 -0.16 2.24 -16.41
CA LYS A 35 -1.58 2.55 -16.27
C LYS A 35 -1.85 3.50 -15.09
N ASP A 36 -1.11 3.37 -14.00
CA ASP A 36 -1.25 4.29 -12.85
C ASP A 36 -0.81 5.70 -13.22
N PHE A 37 0.28 5.86 -13.96
CA PHE A 37 0.71 7.17 -14.47
C PHE A 37 -0.33 7.79 -15.40
N GLU A 38 -0.88 7.02 -16.35
CA GLU A 38 -1.96 7.48 -17.23
C GLU A 38 -3.21 7.90 -16.42
N SER A 39 -3.57 7.14 -15.39
CA SER A 39 -4.69 7.44 -14.50
C SER A 39 -4.46 8.74 -13.71
N ILE A 40 -3.24 8.97 -13.22
CA ILE A 40 -2.88 10.21 -12.53
C ILE A 40 -3.01 11.42 -13.46
N GLU A 41 -2.54 11.32 -14.70
CA GLU A 41 -2.66 12.41 -15.68
C GLU A 41 -4.12 12.74 -16.01
N ILE A 42 -4.97 11.72 -16.17
CA ILE A 42 -6.42 11.92 -16.39
C ILE A 42 -7.04 12.56 -15.15
N SER A 43 -6.73 12.06 -13.96
CA SER A 43 -7.27 12.56 -12.70
C SER A 43 -6.91 14.03 -12.46
N LYS A 44 -5.67 14.43 -12.80
CA LYS A 44 -5.27 15.85 -12.74
C LYS A 44 -6.10 16.73 -13.67
N LYS A 45 -6.38 16.28 -14.91
CA LYS A 45 -7.24 17.00 -15.84
C LYS A 45 -8.69 17.12 -15.34
N MET A 46 -9.13 16.16 -14.52
CA MET A 46 -10.44 16.17 -13.88
C MET A 46 -10.47 16.93 -12.56
N ASN A 47 -9.37 17.59 -12.15
CA ASN A 47 -9.20 18.30 -10.88
C ASN A 47 -9.44 17.40 -9.65
N ILE A 48 -9.06 16.13 -9.71
CA ILE A 48 -9.06 15.25 -8.54
C ILE A 48 -7.98 15.73 -7.57
N ALA A 49 -8.39 16.04 -6.35
CA ALA A 49 -7.52 16.68 -5.35
C ALA A 49 -6.80 15.67 -4.43
N ASN A 50 -7.29 14.43 -4.30
CA ASN A 50 -6.77 13.46 -3.35
C ASN A 50 -6.44 12.12 -4.02
N TYR A 51 -5.32 11.54 -3.64
CA TYR A 51 -4.79 10.30 -4.19
C TYR A 51 -4.39 9.34 -3.08
N ALA A 52 -4.63 8.05 -3.29
CA ALA A 52 -4.19 7.01 -2.38
C ALA A 52 -3.13 6.12 -3.06
N LEU A 53 -1.99 5.92 -2.41
CA LEU A 53 -0.95 5.00 -2.86
C LEU A 53 -1.12 3.66 -2.14
N SER A 54 -1.52 2.62 -2.87
CA SER A 54 -1.55 1.24 -2.38
C SER A 54 -0.14 0.68 -2.27
N PHE A 55 0.02 -0.33 -1.42
CA PHE A 55 1.29 -1.06 -1.25
C PHE A 55 2.50 -0.15 -0.96
N THR A 56 2.33 0.85 -0.10
CA THR A 56 3.43 1.71 0.34
C THR A 56 4.42 0.89 1.18
N ASN A 57 5.49 0.40 0.58
CA ASN A 57 6.44 -0.51 1.19
C ASN A 57 7.63 0.19 1.86
N SER A 58 7.91 1.42 1.46
CA SER A 58 9.05 2.18 1.96
C SER A 58 8.83 3.69 1.90
N HIS A 59 9.64 4.44 2.63
CA HIS A 59 9.68 5.90 2.51
C HIS A 59 10.07 6.38 1.11
N ARG A 60 10.80 5.56 0.33
CA ARG A 60 11.18 5.90 -1.06
C ARG A 60 9.96 5.98 -1.97
N ASP A 61 8.94 5.14 -1.72
CA ASP A 61 7.69 5.17 -2.49
C ASP A 61 6.96 6.49 -2.23
N ILE A 62 6.95 6.96 -0.97
CA ILE A 62 6.40 8.26 -0.59
C ILE A 62 7.14 9.39 -1.30
N LEU A 63 8.48 9.39 -1.27
CA LEU A 63 9.28 10.44 -1.91
C LEU A 63 9.02 10.51 -3.42
N LYS A 64 8.96 9.36 -4.08
CA LYS A 64 8.65 9.29 -5.52
C LYS A 64 7.22 9.77 -5.80
N PHE A 65 6.25 9.38 -4.99
CA PHE A 65 4.86 9.79 -5.16
C PHE A 65 4.70 11.31 -4.94
N ASN A 66 5.42 11.88 -3.98
CA ASN A 66 5.48 13.33 -3.74
C ASN A 66 6.11 14.11 -4.89
N GLN A 67 7.00 13.51 -5.67
CA GLN A 67 7.55 14.15 -6.88
C GLN A 67 6.51 14.28 -8.01
N ILE A 68 5.58 13.32 -8.09
CA ILE A 68 4.51 13.30 -9.11
C ILE A 68 3.36 14.21 -8.69
N LEU A 69 2.97 14.14 -7.40
CA LEU A 69 1.87 14.88 -6.80
C LEU A 69 2.46 15.89 -5.80
N LYS A 70 2.52 17.17 -6.19
CA LYS A 70 3.18 18.21 -5.36
C LYS A 70 2.23 18.79 -4.32
N ASN A 71 1.04 19.21 -4.76
CA ASN A 71 0.09 19.98 -3.94
C ASN A 71 -1.16 19.17 -3.56
N GLU A 72 -1.35 18.00 -4.15
CA GLU A 72 -2.51 17.16 -3.95
C GLU A 72 -2.46 16.44 -2.60
N GLY A 73 -3.61 16.15 -2.03
CA GLY A 73 -3.74 15.31 -0.83
C GLY A 73 -3.29 13.87 -1.12
N LYS A 74 -2.53 13.28 -0.20
CA LYS A 74 -1.96 11.94 -0.36
C LYS A 74 -2.24 11.07 0.84
N ILE A 75 -2.80 9.89 0.60
CA ILE A 75 -3.03 8.86 1.60
C ILE A 75 -2.13 7.66 1.27
N PHE A 76 -1.32 7.22 2.22
CA PHE A 76 -0.42 6.09 2.06
C PHE A 76 -1.00 4.86 2.74
N LYS A 77 -1.24 3.78 1.94
CA LYS A 77 -1.85 2.56 2.47
C LYS A 77 -0.80 1.62 3.06
N ILE A 78 -1.01 1.25 4.32
CA ILE A 78 -0.19 0.29 5.07
C ILE A 78 -0.91 -1.06 5.02
N GLU A 79 -0.43 -1.96 4.16
CA GLU A 79 -1.14 -3.19 3.82
C GLU A 79 -0.20 -4.40 3.55
N THR A 80 1.10 -4.24 3.80
CA THR A 80 2.09 -5.31 3.61
C THR A 80 2.99 -5.49 4.83
N TYR A 81 3.64 -6.64 4.92
CA TYR A 81 4.68 -6.86 5.93
C TYR A 81 5.85 -5.89 5.77
N ASN A 82 6.22 -5.53 4.53
CA ASN A 82 7.27 -4.55 4.27
C ASN A 82 6.88 -3.15 4.77
N SER A 83 5.63 -2.73 4.63
CA SER A 83 5.11 -1.49 5.21
C SER A 83 5.32 -1.46 6.72
N ILE A 84 4.97 -2.55 7.41
CA ILE A 84 5.14 -2.68 8.86
C ILE A 84 6.61 -2.65 9.27
N LYS A 85 7.47 -3.35 8.54
CA LYS A 85 8.92 -3.37 8.81
C LYS A 85 9.56 -1.99 8.67
N ASN A 86 9.09 -1.18 7.74
CA ASN A 86 9.61 0.15 7.44
C ASN A 86 8.75 1.28 8.05
N LEU A 87 7.82 0.96 8.93
CA LEU A 87 6.77 1.85 9.42
C LEU A 87 7.31 3.17 9.96
N ASP A 88 8.36 3.15 10.78
CA ASP A 88 8.92 4.35 11.39
C ASP A 88 9.45 5.36 10.34
N LYS A 89 10.03 4.84 9.24
CA LYS A 89 10.49 5.68 8.13
C LYS A 89 9.33 6.18 7.26
N ILE A 90 8.31 5.34 7.07
CA ILE A 90 7.10 5.67 6.31
C ILE A 90 6.36 6.83 7.01
N ILE A 91 6.08 6.70 8.31
CA ILE A 91 5.34 7.71 9.07
C ILE A 91 6.07 9.06 9.11
N LYS A 92 7.41 9.07 9.17
CA LYS A 92 8.19 10.30 9.15
C LYS A 92 8.14 11.06 7.82
N ASN A 93 7.73 10.42 6.74
CA ASN A 93 7.76 11.00 5.38
C ASN A 93 6.38 11.19 4.74
N GLY A 94 5.31 10.70 5.38
CA GLY A 94 3.93 10.86 4.93
C GLY A 94 3.08 11.60 5.96
N ASN A 95 1.92 12.10 5.53
CA ASN A 95 1.03 12.89 6.39
C ASN A 95 -0.26 12.17 6.74
N GLN A 96 -0.77 11.33 5.84
CA GLN A 96 -2.04 10.62 6.03
C GLN A 96 -1.84 9.13 5.70
N PHE A 97 -2.36 8.27 6.56
CA PHE A 97 -2.19 6.82 6.44
C PHE A 97 -3.53 6.11 6.57
N LEU A 98 -3.66 5.04 5.80
CA LEU A 98 -4.78 4.10 5.89
C LEU A 98 -4.23 2.70 6.11
N ILE A 99 -4.76 1.98 7.10
CA ILE A 99 -4.41 0.58 7.34
C ILE A 99 -5.43 -0.29 6.63
N ASP A 100 -5.02 -0.99 5.58
CA ASP A 100 -5.84 -2.00 4.93
C ASP A 100 -5.64 -3.35 5.62
N ARG A 101 -6.56 -3.66 6.54
CA ARG A 101 -6.49 -4.88 7.35
C ARG A 101 -6.70 -6.15 6.51
N GLY A 102 -7.50 -6.05 5.44
CA GLY A 102 -7.80 -7.17 4.56
C GLY A 102 -6.54 -7.67 3.85
N ASP A 103 -5.78 -6.77 3.24
CA ASP A 103 -4.53 -7.13 2.58
C ASP A 103 -3.42 -7.45 3.57
N LEU A 104 -3.31 -6.70 4.66
CA LEU A 104 -2.31 -6.94 5.70
C LEU A 104 -2.46 -8.33 6.35
N SER A 105 -3.69 -8.82 6.53
CA SER A 105 -3.96 -10.15 7.12
C SER A 105 -3.47 -11.32 6.26
N LYS A 106 -3.19 -11.09 4.98
CA LYS A 106 -2.60 -12.10 4.08
C LYS A 106 -1.11 -12.34 4.34
N GLU A 107 -0.43 -11.33 4.90
CA GLU A 107 1.02 -11.37 5.13
C GLU A 107 1.41 -11.43 6.60
N VAL A 108 0.57 -10.98 7.51
CA VAL A 108 0.83 -11.00 8.96
C VAL A 108 -0.28 -11.74 9.69
N LYS A 109 0.06 -12.32 10.84
CA LYS A 109 -0.93 -12.97 11.70
C LYS A 109 -1.99 -11.96 12.16
N ILE A 110 -3.25 -12.32 12.03
CA ILE A 110 -4.39 -11.43 12.32
C ILE A 110 -4.36 -10.88 13.75
N GLU A 111 -3.85 -11.65 14.70
CA GLU A 111 -3.74 -11.27 16.12
C GLU A 111 -2.74 -10.10 16.33
N LYS A 112 -1.82 -9.88 15.38
CA LYS A 112 -0.84 -8.80 15.44
C LYS A 112 -1.37 -7.48 14.87
N ILE A 113 -2.43 -7.51 14.07
CA ILE A 113 -2.98 -6.31 13.42
C ILE A 113 -3.38 -5.22 14.43
N PRO A 114 -4.08 -5.52 15.53
CA PRO A 114 -4.42 -4.50 16.53
C PRO A 114 -3.20 -3.82 17.16
N THR A 115 -2.10 -4.55 17.32
CA THR A 115 -0.84 -3.97 17.83
C THR A 115 -0.23 -2.98 16.84
N PHE A 116 -0.22 -3.31 15.55
CA PHE A 116 0.23 -2.38 14.52
C PHE A 116 -0.67 -1.16 14.38
N GLN A 117 -1.99 -1.34 14.47
CA GLN A 117 -2.94 -0.22 14.48
C GLN A 117 -2.67 0.75 15.63
N ARG A 118 -2.49 0.25 16.86
CA ARG A 118 -2.16 1.09 18.01
C ARG A 118 -0.84 1.82 17.82
N LYS A 119 0.18 1.14 17.30
CA LYS A 119 1.47 1.77 17.01
C LYS A 119 1.32 2.91 16.00
N ILE A 120 0.58 2.72 14.92
CA ILE A 120 0.36 3.76 13.91
C ILE A 120 -0.44 4.92 14.51
N ALA A 121 -1.54 4.63 15.23
CA ALA A 121 -2.38 5.65 15.87
C ALA A 121 -1.58 6.51 16.85
N SER A 122 -0.75 5.90 17.71
CA SER A 122 0.08 6.64 18.67
C SER A 122 1.08 7.60 18.00
N TRP A 123 1.59 7.27 16.82
CA TRP A 123 2.49 8.14 16.07
C TRP A 123 1.74 9.30 15.39
N VAL A 124 0.54 9.07 14.90
CA VAL A 124 -0.32 10.12 14.30
C VAL A 124 -0.76 11.12 15.38
N GLU A 125 -1.15 10.67 16.55
CA GLU A 125 -1.52 11.55 17.67
C GLU A 125 -0.35 12.41 18.16
N ILE A 126 0.87 11.88 18.20
CA ILE A 126 2.09 12.65 18.53
C ILE A 126 2.33 13.78 17.52
N TRP A 127 1.97 13.59 16.26
CA TRP A 127 2.07 14.65 15.25
C TRP A 127 1.00 15.72 15.40
N LEU A 128 -0.23 15.34 15.73
CA LEU A 128 -1.33 16.30 15.97
C LEU A 128 -1.05 17.19 17.20
N ASN A 129 -0.31 16.69 18.18
CA ASN A 129 0.07 17.44 19.39
C ASN A 129 1.33 18.30 19.22
N ARG A 130 1.92 18.36 18.03
CA ARG A 130 3.11 19.20 17.72
C ARG A 130 2.81 20.38 16.79
N ILE A 131 1.55 20.64 16.50
CA ILE A 131 1.03 21.85 15.89
C ILE A 131 0.43 22.70 17.01
#